data_932d82afe73aebe036ee7733e832a6c4
#
_entry.id   932d82afe73aebe036ee7733e832a6c4
#
_cell.length_a   1.000
_cell.length_b   1.000
_cell.length_c   1.000
_cell.angle_alpha   90.00
_cell.angle_beta   90.00
_cell.angle_gamma   90.00
#
_symmetry.space_group_name_H-M   'P 1'
#
loop_
_entity.id
_entity.type
_entity.pdbx_description
1 polymer ?
#
loop_
_entity_poly.entity_id
_entity_poly.type
_entity_poly.pdbx_seq_one_letter_code
_entity_poly.pdbx_strand_id
1 'polypeptide(L)'
;MNLVQTFSVALPEFILVAVALSLVLVAAFANSSESEASTLKLVRSLSLGGYGLAFLSLFMLPAGQVVLFNGLFAIDGFAIYMKGLVLLGAFFASWLVSDGWGEGVDRAEFHLLVLMAVLGMLLMISANDLIALYMGLELQSLPLYVIAAMRTNSLRSSEAGLKYFLLGALSS
;
A
#
# COMPACT_ATOMS: atom_id res chain seq x y z
N MET A 1 -25.31 1.25 -12.92
CA MET A 1 -24.66 0.37 -11.93
C MET A 1 -24.96 0.93 -10.54
N ASN A 2 -25.42 0.12 -9.61
CA ASN A 2 -25.79 0.59 -8.28
C ASN A 2 -24.52 0.90 -7.47
N LEU A 3 -24.53 2.00 -6.71
CA LEU A 3 -23.43 2.40 -5.81
C LEU A 3 -22.93 1.23 -4.96
N VAL A 4 -23.84 0.38 -4.49
CA VAL A 4 -23.52 -0.81 -3.69
C VAL A 4 -22.63 -1.81 -4.44
N GLN A 5 -22.85 -2.01 -5.73
CA GLN A 5 -21.99 -2.90 -6.55
C GLN A 5 -20.60 -2.31 -6.75
N THR A 6 -20.49 -1.00 -6.97
CA THR A 6 -19.19 -0.33 -7.08
C THR A 6 -18.40 -0.46 -5.78
N PHE A 7 -19.03 -0.24 -4.63
CA PHE A 7 -18.40 -0.40 -3.33
C PHE A 7 -17.97 -1.84 -3.04
N SER A 8 -18.80 -2.84 -3.38
CA SER A 8 -18.46 -4.25 -3.12
C SER A 8 -17.25 -4.71 -3.95
N VAL A 9 -17.09 -4.18 -5.16
CA VAL A 9 -16.02 -4.58 -6.07
C VAL A 9 -14.70 -3.87 -5.76
N ALA A 10 -14.73 -2.64 -5.23
CA ALA A 10 -13.55 -1.89 -4.80
C ALA A 10 -13.28 -2.02 -3.27
N LEU A 11 -13.87 -3.02 -2.62
CA LEU A 11 -13.73 -3.25 -1.18
C LEU A 11 -12.27 -3.38 -0.71
N PRO A 12 -11.38 -4.16 -1.38
CA PRO A 12 -9.99 -4.28 -0.97
C PRO A 12 -9.27 -2.93 -0.91
N GLU A 13 -9.45 -2.08 -1.91
CA GLU A 13 -8.87 -0.75 -1.98
C GLU A 13 -9.42 0.17 -0.89
N PHE A 14 -10.74 0.15 -0.65
CA PHE A 14 -11.36 0.94 0.42
C PHE A 14 -10.88 0.53 1.81
N ILE A 15 -10.69 -0.77 2.06
CA ILE A 15 -10.14 -1.26 3.32
C ILE A 15 -8.71 -0.69 3.52
N LEU A 16 -7.86 -0.76 2.50
CA LEU A 16 -6.50 -0.24 2.60
C LEU A 16 -6.48 1.28 2.79
N VAL A 17 -7.34 2.04 2.11
CA VAL A 17 -7.47 3.49 2.33
C VAL A 17 -7.90 3.80 3.76
N ALA A 18 -8.89 3.08 4.28
CA ALA A 18 -9.36 3.28 5.66
C ALA A 18 -8.25 2.96 6.68
N VAL A 19 -7.48 1.89 6.44
CA VAL A 19 -6.32 1.54 7.27
C VAL A 19 -5.24 2.62 7.16
N ALA A 20 -4.92 3.11 5.94
CA ALA A 20 -3.95 4.19 5.76
C ALA A 20 -4.32 5.45 6.56
N LEU A 21 -5.58 5.87 6.46
CA LEU A 21 -6.09 7.02 7.22
C LEU A 21 -6.00 6.78 8.73
N SER A 22 -6.34 5.58 9.20
CA SER A 22 -6.22 5.24 10.62
C SER A 22 -4.77 5.24 11.10
N LEU A 23 -3.81 4.78 10.28
CA LEU A 23 -2.39 4.82 10.59
C LEU A 23 -1.86 6.26 10.69
N VAL A 24 -2.29 7.15 9.77
CA VAL A 24 -1.94 8.58 9.83
C VAL A 24 -2.46 9.21 11.12
N LEU A 25 -3.72 8.94 11.50
CA LEU A 25 -4.29 9.45 12.74
C LEU A 25 -3.54 8.93 13.96
N VAL A 26 -3.27 7.63 14.03
CA VAL A 26 -2.51 7.04 15.14
C VAL A 26 -1.12 7.66 15.23
N ALA A 27 -0.42 7.81 14.11
CA ALA A 27 0.92 8.43 14.08
C ALA A 27 0.88 9.92 14.50
N ALA A 28 -0.16 10.67 14.10
CA ALA A 28 -0.32 12.08 14.44
C ALA A 28 -0.65 12.34 15.92
N PHE A 29 -1.42 11.43 16.55
CA PHE A 29 -1.81 11.56 17.94
C PHE A 29 -0.91 10.79 18.91
N ALA A 30 0.09 10.06 18.43
CA ALA A 30 1.08 9.40 19.27
C ALA A 30 1.91 10.45 20.02
N ASN A 31 1.67 10.59 21.31
CA ASN A 31 2.34 11.56 22.18
C ASN A 31 3.77 11.09 22.52
N SER A 32 4.71 11.98 22.49
CA SER A 32 6.14 11.81 22.24
C SER A 32 7.02 11.28 23.39
N SER A 33 6.56 10.57 24.39
CA SER A 33 7.51 10.17 25.46
C SER A 33 7.38 8.81 26.14
N GLU A 34 6.24 8.14 26.08
CA GLU A 34 6.12 6.79 26.69
C GLU A 34 5.59 5.70 25.75
N SER A 35 5.23 6.07 24.54
CA SER A 35 4.38 5.29 23.65
C SER A 35 5.01 4.85 22.32
N GLU A 36 6.27 5.18 22.00
CA GLU A 36 6.82 4.82 20.69
C GLU A 36 6.72 3.31 20.40
N ALA A 37 7.14 2.47 21.32
CA ALA A 37 7.08 1.03 21.15
C ALA A 37 5.66 0.47 21.11
N SER A 38 4.71 1.05 21.86
CA SER A 38 3.30 0.64 21.84
C SER A 38 2.60 1.14 20.58
N THR A 39 2.89 2.35 20.14
CA THR A 39 2.38 2.92 18.90
C THR A 39 2.87 2.11 17.69
N LEU A 40 4.15 1.75 17.66
CA LEU A 40 4.71 0.93 16.58
C LEU A 40 4.04 -0.45 16.51
N LYS A 41 3.84 -1.11 17.66
CA LYS A 41 3.08 -2.39 17.70
C LYS A 41 1.66 -2.23 17.18
N LEU A 42 0.99 -1.12 17.51
CA LEU A 42 -0.36 -0.81 17.06
C LEU A 42 -0.41 -0.57 15.55
N VAL A 43 0.46 0.26 15.03
CA VAL A 43 0.60 0.55 13.60
C VAL A 43 0.88 -0.72 12.81
N ARG A 44 1.79 -1.55 13.29
CA ARG A 44 2.12 -2.85 12.70
C ARG A 44 0.91 -3.79 12.71
N SER A 45 0.24 -3.96 13.83
CA SER A 45 -0.93 -4.85 13.92
C SER A 45 -2.08 -4.37 13.02
N LEU A 46 -2.29 -3.06 12.92
CA LEU A 46 -3.28 -2.46 12.03
C LEU A 46 -2.93 -2.70 10.55
N SER A 47 -1.67 -2.51 10.15
CA SER A 47 -1.24 -2.75 8.77
C SER A 47 -1.37 -4.22 8.37
N LEU A 48 -0.90 -5.15 9.21
CA LEU A 48 -1.03 -6.59 8.97
C LEU A 48 -2.50 -7.03 8.95
N GLY A 49 -3.32 -6.52 9.89
CA GLY A 49 -4.76 -6.75 9.90
C GLY A 49 -5.45 -6.20 8.65
N GLY A 50 -5.03 -5.02 8.20
CA GLY A 50 -5.51 -4.41 6.96
C GLY A 50 -5.25 -5.24 5.72
N TYR A 51 -4.03 -5.76 5.54
CA TYR A 51 -3.71 -6.68 4.44
C TYR A 51 -4.53 -7.98 4.52
N GLY A 52 -4.68 -8.55 5.73
CA GLY A 52 -5.50 -9.75 5.94
C GLY A 52 -6.97 -9.52 5.59
N LEU A 53 -7.57 -8.41 6.03
CA LEU A 53 -8.95 -8.06 5.72
C LEU A 53 -9.14 -7.77 4.24
N ALA A 54 -8.21 -7.05 3.61
CA ALA A 54 -8.23 -6.80 2.16
C ALA A 54 -8.12 -8.12 1.38
N PHE A 55 -7.27 -9.04 1.82
CA PHE A 55 -7.14 -10.37 1.19
C PHE A 55 -8.43 -11.18 1.32
N LEU A 56 -9.04 -11.21 2.51
CA LEU A 56 -10.33 -11.90 2.71
C LEU A 56 -11.45 -11.30 1.88
N SER A 57 -11.45 -9.98 1.68
CA SER A 57 -12.46 -9.33 0.84
C SER A 57 -12.40 -9.74 -0.64
N LEU A 58 -11.24 -10.24 -1.14
CA LEU A 58 -11.12 -10.76 -2.51
C LEU A 58 -12.04 -11.96 -2.76
N PHE A 59 -12.29 -12.80 -1.74
CA PHE A 59 -13.19 -13.94 -1.86
C PHE A 59 -14.66 -13.55 -1.98
N MET A 60 -15.02 -12.31 -1.67
CA MET A 60 -16.38 -11.78 -1.84
C MET A 60 -16.60 -11.18 -3.23
N LEU A 61 -15.55 -11.06 -4.04
CA LEU A 61 -15.65 -10.49 -5.38
C LEU A 61 -16.36 -11.46 -6.35
N PRO A 62 -17.19 -10.94 -7.26
CA PRO A 62 -17.87 -11.77 -8.25
C PRO A 62 -16.85 -12.40 -9.21
N ALA A 63 -17.08 -13.65 -9.60
CA ALA A 63 -16.19 -14.41 -10.49
C ALA A 63 -16.21 -13.92 -11.96
N GLY A 64 -17.06 -12.95 -12.31
CA GLY A 64 -17.20 -12.39 -13.66
C GLY A 64 -16.42 -11.09 -13.84
N GLN A 65 -16.16 -10.73 -15.09
CA GLN A 65 -15.58 -9.44 -15.42
C GLN A 65 -16.54 -8.30 -15.05
N VAL A 66 -16.08 -7.38 -14.23
CA VAL A 66 -16.83 -6.19 -13.83
C VAL A 66 -16.02 -4.95 -14.23
N VAL A 67 -16.67 -4.06 -14.95
CA VAL A 67 -16.08 -2.79 -15.39
C VAL A 67 -16.66 -1.66 -14.55
N LEU A 68 -15.79 -0.83 -13.98
CA LEU A 68 -16.10 0.26 -13.08
C LEU A 68 -15.72 1.61 -13.68
N PHE A 69 -16.37 2.69 -13.18
CA PHE A 69 -16.03 4.07 -13.51
C PHE A 69 -15.93 4.34 -15.01
N ASN A 70 -16.99 3.99 -15.79
CA ASN A 70 -17.06 4.18 -17.23
C ASN A 70 -15.89 3.55 -18.03
N GLY A 71 -15.35 2.44 -17.53
CA GLY A 71 -14.28 1.72 -18.23
C GLY A 71 -12.88 1.99 -17.72
N LEU A 72 -12.70 2.86 -16.73
CA LEU A 72 -11.37 3.16 -16.17
C LEU A 72 -10.75 1.97 -15.43
N PHE A 73 -11.58 1.15 -14.78
CA PHE A 73 -11.13 -0.02 -14.03
C PHE A 73 -11.90 -1.26 -14.47
N ALA A 74 -11.18 -2.36 -14.61
CA ALA A 74 -11.75 -3.68 -14.88
C ALA A 74 -11.22 -4.68 -13.84
N ILE A 75 -12.14 -5.48 -13.29
CA ILE A 75 -11.79 -6.55 -12.36
C ILE A 75 -12.26 -7.86 -12.95
N ASP A 76 -11.33 -8.76 -13.15
CA ASP A 76 -11.53 -10.11 -13.63
C ASP A 76 -10.82 -11.13 -12.74
N GLY A 77 -10.90 -12.41 -13.07
CA GLY A 77 -10.25 -13.47 -12.30
C GLY A 77 -8.73 -13.31 -12.22
N PHE A 78 -8.09 -12.78 -13.27
CA PHE A 78 -6.65 -12.50 -13.27
C PHE A 78 -6.31 -11.36 -12.31
N ALA A 79 -7.08 -10.28 -12.33
CA ALA A 79 -6.88 -9.14 -11.43
C ALA A 79 -7.05 -9.56 -9.96
N ILE A 80 -8.05 -10.39 -9.64
CA ILE A 80 -8.26 -10.93 -8.29
C ILE A 80 -7.05 -11.75 -7.84
N TYR A 81 -6.55 -12.63 -8.70
CA TYR A 81 -5.38 -13.45 -8.40
C TYR A 81 -4.12 -12.61 -8.15
N MET A 82 -3.84 -11.64 -9.03
CA MET A 82 -2.70 -10.73 -8.89
C MET A 82 -2.78 -9.86 -7.65
N LYS A 83 -3.96 -9.32 -7.32
CA LYS A 83 -4.19 -8.60 -6.06
C LYS A 83 -3.90 -9.47 -4.84
N GLY A 84 -4.33 -10.74 -4.89
CA GLY A 84 -4.05 -11.71 -3.83
C GLY A 84 -2.54 -11.92 -3.62
N LEU A 85 -1.76 -12.07 -4.69
CA LEU A 85 -0.30 -12.20 -4.61
C LEU A 85 0.36 -10.95 -4.02
N VAL A 86 -0.06 -9.76 -4.45
CA VAL A 86 0.47 -8.49 -3.92
C VAL A 86 0.17 -8.34 -2.43
N LEU A 87 -1.06 -8.63 -1.99
CA LEU A 87 -1.43 -8.54 -0.58
C LEU A 87 -0.68 -9.55 0.30
N LEU A 88 -0.47 -10.78 -0.18
CA LEU A 88 0.36 -11.76 0.51
C LEU A 88 1.82 -11.31 0.59
N GLY A 89 2.38 -10.81 -0.51
CA GLY A 89 3.73 -10.26 -0.53
C GLY A 89 3.91 -9.11 0.46
N ALA A 90 2.96 -8.18 0.50
CA ALA A 90 2.94 -7.05 1.43
C ALA A 90 2.83 -7.49 2.90
N PHE A 91 1.98 -8.49 3.16
CA PHE A 91 1.84 -9.07 4.49
C PHE A 91 3.15 -9.65 4.99
N PHE A 92 3.79 -10.51 4.18
CA PHE A 92 5.07 -11.12 4.54
C PHE A 92 6.20 -10.10 4.64
N ALA A 93 6.28 -9.12 3.73
CA ALA A 93 7.27 -8.06 3.78
C ALA A 93 7.15 -7.23 5.07
N SER A 94 5.94 -6.83 5.43
CA SER A 94 5.67 -6.08 6.66
C SER A 94 5.92 -6.91 7.92
N TRP A 95 5.67 -8.21 7.87
CA TRP A 95 5.96 -9.12 8.97
C TRP A 95 7.46 -9.30 9.18
N LEU A 96 8.21 -9.50 8.10
CA LEU A 96 9.65 -9.74 8.14
C LEU A 96 10.44 -8.56 8.73
N VAL A 97 10.06 -7.33 8.38
CA VAL A 97 10.72 -6.10 8.89
C VAL A 97 10.62 -6.00 10.41
N SER A 98 9.57 -6.54 11.00
CA SER A 98 9.32 -6.49 12.43
C SER A 98 10.27 -7.34 13.28
N ASP A 99 10.93 -8.32 12.71
CA ASP A 99 11.80 -9.26 13.43
C ASP A 99 13.28 -8.81 13.48
N GLY A 100 13.54 -7.50 13.32
CA GLY A 100 14.87 -6.94 13.62
C GLY A 100 15.78 -6.69 12.41
N TRP A 101 15.22 -6.43 11.24
CA TRP A 101 16.00 -6.11 10.02
C TRP A 101 16.62 -4.71 10.02
N GLY A 102 17.20 -4.32 11.14
CA GLY A 102 18.09 -3.16 11.24
C GLY A 102 17.49 -1.95 11.93
N GLU A 103 18.28 -1.37 12.80
CA GLU A 103 17.99 -0.10 13.47
C GLU A 103 17.64 0.99 12.45
N GLY A 104 16.49 1.64 12.65
CA GLY A 104 16.04 2.80 11.88
C GLY A 104 15.11 2.54 10.69
N VAL A 105 14.70 1.29 10.43
CA VAL A 105 13.71 0.96 9.38
C VAL A 105 12.34 0.64 9.97
N ASP A 106 12.29 0.05 11.16
CA ASP A 106 11.03 -0.26 11.85
C ASP A 106 10.43 1.01 12.47
N ARG A 107 9.74 1.78 11.65
CA ARG A 107 9.07 3.04 12.01
C ARG A 107 7.63 3.02 11.51
N ALA A 108 6.76 3.79 12.16
CA ALA A 108 5.37 3.92 11.75
C ALA A 108 5.22 4.37 10.29
N GLU A 109 6.11 5.27 9.84
CA GLU A 109 6.15 5.78 8.47
C GLU A 109 6.41 4.68 7.44
N PHE A 110 7.25 3.69 7.77
CA PHE A 110 7.54 2.56 6.87
C PHE A 110 6.27 1.78 6.54
N HIS A 111 5.48 1.42 7.55
CA HIS A 111 4.24 0.67 7.35
C HIS A 111 3.21 1.44 6.53
N LEU A 112 3.12 2.77 6.75
CA LEU A 112 2.26 3.63 5.96
C LEU A 112 2.71 3.70 4.49
N LEU A 113 4.02 3.88 4.24
CA LEU A 113 4.57 3.95 2.90
C LEU A 113 4.38 2.63 2.13
N VAL A 114 4.63 1.48 2.78
CA VAL A 114 4.37 0.17 2.16
C VAL A 114 2.90 0.03 1.80
N LEU A 115 1.99 0.44 2.69
CA LEU A 115 0.55 0.36 2.44
C LEU A 115 0.11 1.23 1.26
N MET A 116 0.66 2.45 1.14
CA MET A 116 0.42 3.34 0.00
C MET A 116 0.96 2.75 -1.31
N ALA A 117 2.15 2.14 -1.28
CA ALA A 117 2.70 1.43 -2.44
C ALA A 117 1.81 0.26 -2.87
N VAL A 118 1.33 -0.54 -1.90
CA VAL A 118 0.41 -1.66 -2.16
C VAL A 118 -0.90 -1.17 -2.76
N LEU A 119 -1.46 -0.08 -2.24
CA LEU A 119 -2.68 0.53 -2.80
C LEU A 119 -2.47 0.92 -4.28
N GLY A 120 -1.34 1.55 -4.60
CA GLY A 120 -0.96 1.86 -5.98
C GLY A 120 -0.88 0.62 -6.86
N MET A 121 -0.28 -0.48 -6.36
CA MET A 121 -0.24 -1.76 -7.09
C MET A 121 -1.64 -2.33 -7.35
N LEU A 122 -2.55 -2.29 -6.36
CA LEU A 122 -3.92 -2.79 -6.55
C LEU A 122 -4.68 -1.98 -7.60
N LEU A 123 -4.54 -0.65 -7.58
CA LEU A 123 -5.14 0.23 -8.58
C LEU A 123 -4.57 -0.05 -9.98
N MET A 124 -3.26 -0.22 -10.10
CA MET A 124 -2.61 -0.52 -11.38
C MET A 124 -3.06 -1.87 -11.96
N ILE A 125 -3.24 -2.91 -11.13
CA ILE A 125 -3.74 -4.22 -11.55
C ILE A 125 -5.16 -4.13 -12.12
N SER A 126 -5.98 -3.25 -11.59
CA SER A 126 -7.36 -3.05 -12.04
C SER A 126 -7.49 -2.00 -13.14
N ALA A 127 -6.42 -1.26 -13.46
CA ALA A 127 -6.46 -0.20 -14.44
C ALA A 127 -6.77 -0.75 -15.84
N ASN A 128 -7.76 -0.18 -16.50
CA ASN A 128 -8.18 -0.50 -17.86
C ASN A 128 -8.00 0.68 -18.82
N ASP A 129 -7.48 1.78 -18.31
CA ASP A 129 -7.16 2.99 -19.04
C ASP A 129 -5.74 3.44 -18.70
N LEU A 130 -5.05 4.07 -19.65
CA LEU A 130 -3.65 4.52 -19.48
C LEU A 130 -3.51 5.56 -18.36
N ILE A 131 -4.50 6.42 -18.17
CA ILE A 131 -4.47 7.43 -17.11
C ILE A 131 -4.60 6.74 -15.74
N ALA A 132 -5.52 5.78 -15.62
CA ALA A 132 -5.68 5.00 -14.39
C ALA A 132 -4.43 4.18 -14.08
N LEU A 133 -3.81 3.58 -15.10
CA LEU A 133 -2.54 2.86 -14.97
C LEU A 133 -1.42 3.78 -14.48
N TYR A 134 -1.28 4.95 -15.10
CA TYR A 134 -0.27 5.95 -14.73
C TYR A 134 -0.45 6.44 -13.29
N MET A 135 -1.68 6.74 -12.87
CA MET A 135 -1.97 7.15 -11.50
C MET A 135 -1.63 6.07 -10.48
N GLY A 136 -1.91 4.80 -10.79
CA GLY A 136 -1.53 3.67 -9.95
C GLY A 136 -0.02 3.52 -9.84
N LEU A 137 0.70 3.70 -10.95
CA LEU A 137 2.16 3.65 -11.02
C LEU A 137 2.80 4.75 -10.17
N GLU A 138 2.31 5.99 -10.27
CA GLU A 138 2.82 7.11 -9.47
C GLU A 138 2.55 6.91 -7.97
N LEU A 139 1.34 6.46 -7.62
CA LEU A 139 0.98 6.18 -6.23
C LEU A 139 1.86 5.07 -5.61
N GLN A 140 2.29 4.10 -6.41
CA GLN A 140 3.23 3.06 -5.98
C GLN A 140 4.66 3.58 -5.87
N SER A 141 5.11 4.37 -6.83
CA SER A 141 6.51 4.76 -7.00
C SER A 141 6.97 5.74 -5.92
N LEU A 142 6.16 6.76 -5.63
CA LEU A 142 6.51 7.80 -4.66
C LEU A 142 6.86 7.25 -3.27
N PRO A 143 6.06 6.36 -2.65
CA PRO A 143 6.43 5.72 -1.39
C PRO A 143 7.72 4.92 -1.47
N LEU A 144 7.98 4.22 -2.59
CA LEU A 144 9.19 3.42 -2.75
C LEU A 144 10.45 4.28 -2.82
N TYR A 145 10.39 5.49 -3.40
CA TYR A 145 11.51 6.43 -3.40
C TYR A 145 11.86 6.86 -1.97
N VAL A 146 10.84 7.13 -1.15
CA VAL A 146 11.02 7.51 0.26
C VAL A 146 11.57 6.33 1.07
N ILE A 147 11.07 5.12 0.86
CA ILE A 147 11.57 3.90 1.53
C ILE A 147 13.05 3.67 1.21
N ALA A 148 13.48 3.87 -0.04
CA ALA A 148 14.89 3.74 -0.43
C ALA A 148 15.80 4.74 0.31
N ALA A 149 15.28 5.95 0.62
CA ALA A 149 15.99 7.00 1.37
C ALA A 149 15.80 6.94 2.90
N MET A 150 15.10 5.96 3.44
CA MET A 150 14.59 5.99 4.82
C MET A 150 15.69 6.01 5.90
N ARG A 151 16.86 5.45 5.62
CA ARG A 151 18.01 5.50 6.54
C ARG A 151 18.73 6.84 6.40
N THR A 152 18.24 7.88 7.06
CA THR A 152 18.76 9.25 6.97
C THR A 152 20.22 9.39 7.40
N ASN A 153 20.71 8.51 8.28
CA ASN A 153 22.10 8.49 8.75
C ASN A 153 23.06 7.75 7.80
N SER A 154 22.58 7.27 6.66
CA SER A 154 23.38 6.55 5.67
C SER A 154 23.44 7.32 4.35
N LEU A 155 24.65 7.81 4.01
CA LEU A 155 24.90 8.47 2.73
C LEU A 155 24.48 7.61 1.54
N ARG A 156 24.70 6.29 1.63
CA ARG A 156 24.29 5.32 0.59
C ARG A 156 22.78 5.25 0.42
N SER A 157 22.00 5.31 1.51
CA SER A 157 20.53 5.31 1.45
C SER A 157 20.02 6.60 0.80
N SER A 158 20.54 7.75 1.21
CA SER A 158 20.16 9.04 0.62
C SER A 158 20.50 9.11 -0.88
N GLU A 159 21.68 8.62 -1.26
CA GLU A 159 22.12 8.54 -2.65
C GLU A 159 21.24 7.58 -3.46
N ALA A 160 20.88 6.41 -2.91
CA ALA A 160 20.01 5.45 -3.55
C ALA A 160 18.62 6.03 -3.80
N GLY A 161 18.01 6.68 -2.78
CA GLY A 161 16.70 7.32 -2.91
C GLY A 161 16.71 8.45 -3.94
N LEU A 162 17.75 9.30 -3.93
CA LEU A 162 17.88 10.37 -4.93
C LEU A 162 18.00 9.83 -6.36
N LYS A 163 18.86 8.83 -6.58
CA LYS A 163 19.01 8.18 -7.89
C LYS A 163 17.71 7.54 -8.35
N TYR A 164 17.02 6.84 -7.46
CA TYR A 164 15.76 6.19 -7.79
C TYR A 164 14.67 7.21 -8.14
N PHE A 165 14.56 8.29 -7.36
CA PHE A 165 13.64 9.39 -7.64
C PHE A 165 13.93 10.07 -8.98
N LEU A 166 15.21 10.43 -9.26
CA LEU A 166 15.59 11.10 -10.51
C LEU A 166 15.30 10.21 -11.73
N LEU A 167 15.64 8.91 -11.66
CA LEU A 167 15.35 7.98 -12.75
C LEU A 167 13.86 7.77 -12.96
N GLY A 168 13.08 7.66 -11.86
CA GLY A 168 11.64 7.55 -11.93
C GLY A 168 10.98 8.80 -12.53
N ALA A 169 11.33 9.98 -12.03
CA ALA A 169 10.79 11.25 -12.52
C ALA A 169 11.16 11.58 -13.97
N LEU A 170 12.28 11.02 -14.50
CA LEU A 170 12.66 11.18 -15.90
C LEU A 170 11.94 10.18 -16.82
N SER A 171 11.43 9.07 -16.26
CA SER A 171 10.77 8.02 -17.05
C SER A 171 9.24 8.15 -17.06
N SER A 172 8.67 8.93 -16.17
CA SER A 172 7.24 9.27 -16.12
C SER A 172 6.93 10.56 -16.89
#